data_7f0588eea7ade007c3ebe3680889b9fb
#
_entry.id   7f0588eea7ade007c3ebe3680889b9fb
#
_cell.length_a   1.000
_cell.length_b   1.000
_cell.length_c   1.000
_cell.angle_alpha   90.00
_cell.angle_beta   90.00
_cell.angle_gamma   90.00
#
_symmetry.space_group_name_H-M   'P 1'
#
loop_
_entity.id
_entity.type
_entity.pdbx_description
1 polymer ?
#
loop_
_entity_poly.entity_id
_entity_poly.type
_entity_poly.pdbx_seq_one_letter_code
_entity_poly.pdbx_strand_id
1 'polypeptide(L)'
;MDNGQLVERIRAGESGYMLQLWEQNKGFIHMMANKYVGGAERDDLEQEGYVALCEAIENYDQDRGMSFINYAAFYIHRRMQMCVDNNRPVRLGYNMGALVRKRKRIASQYASIYGVEPTDKGMRYVLGVTEEMLENIKKASR
;
A
#
# COMPACT_ATOMS: atom_id res chain seq x y z
N MET A 1 18.08 -3.71 15.05
CA MET A 1 16.91 -4.63 14.95
C MET A 1 16.36 -4.58 13.53
N ASP A 2 15.95 -5.72 13.01
CA ASP A 2 15.24 -5.74 11.73
C ASP A 2 13.76 -5.34 11.93
N ASN A 3 13.04 -5.18 10.83
CA ASN A 3 11.63 -4.76 10.87
C ASN A 3 10.76 -5.73 11.68
N GLY A 4 10.98 -7.03 11.53
CA GLY A 4 10.20 -8.02 12.24
C GLY A 4 10.36 -7.93 13.76
N GLN A 5 11.58 -7.74 14.21
CA GLN A 5 11.87 -7.57 15.64
C GLN A 5 11.23 -6.30 16.19
N LEU A 6 11.31 -5.21 15.43
CA LEU A 6 10.69 -3.94 15.83
C LEU A 6 9.18 -4.07 15.93
N VAL A 7 8.55 -4.74 14.96
CA VAL A 7 7.10 -4.96 14.98
C VAL A 7 6.69 -5.74 16.22
N GLU A 8 7.42 -6.79 16.58
CA GLU A 8 7.14 -7.58 17.79
C GLU A 8 7.20 -6.70 19.05
N ARG A 9 8.24 -5.87 19.17
CA ARG A 9 8.40 -4.96 20.31
C ARG A 9 7.26 -3.96 20.41
N ILE A 10 6.88 -3.36 19.30
CA ILE A 10 5.79 -2.40 19.27
C ILE A 10 4.47 -3.07 19.65
N ARG A 11 4.21 -4.27 19.15
CA ARG A 11 2.99 -5.03 19.48
C ARG A 11 2.95 -5.46 20.94
N ALA A 12 4.11 -5.60 21.57
CA ALA A 12 4.22 -5.89 23.00
C ALA A 12 4.00 -4.66 23.89
N GLY A 13 3.73 -3.50 23.31
CA GLY A 13 3.48 -2.27 24.05
C GLY A 13 4.66 -1.32 24.14
N GLU A 14 5.79 -1.67 23.53
CA GLU A 14 7.01 -0.84 23.56
C GLU A 14 6.98 0.17 22.42
N SER A 15 6.13 1.18 22.52
CA SER A 15 5.86 2.15 21.44
C SER A 15 7.08 3.00 21.08
N GLY A 16 8.10 3.07 21.93
CA GLY A 16 9.33 3.82 21.65
C GLY A 16 10.08 3.31 20.41
N TYR A 17 9.87 2.07 20.02
CA TYR A 17 10.49 1.51 18.81
C TYR A 17 9.83 1.96 17.51
N MET A 18 8.69 2.64 17.57
CA MET A 18 7.99 3.13 16.37
C MET A 18 8.85 4.11 15.59
N LEU A 19 9.57 4.99 16.26
CA LEU A 19 10.47 5.94 15.59
C LEU A 19 11.56 5.20 14.81
N GLN A 20 12.15 4.17 15.40
CA GLN A 20 13.19 3.39 14.72
C GLN A 20 12.62 2.67 13.51
N LEU A 21 11.42 2.10 13.62
CA LEU A 21 10.76 1.45 12.48
C LEU A 21 10.51 2.46 11.35
N TRP A 22 10.03 3.64 11.70
CA TRP A 22 9.84 4.72 10.72
C TRP A 22 11.15 5.10 10.04
N GLU A 23 12.21 5.33 10.83
CA GLU A 23 13.51 5.72 10.29
C GLU A 23 14.09 4.68 9.33
N GLN A 24 13.89 3.40 9.63
CA GLN A 24 14.40 2.32 8.76
C GLN A 24 13.61 2.20 7.45
N ASN A 25 12.35 2.64 7.42
CA ASN A 25 11.46 2.43 6.28
C ASN A 25 11.03 3.70 5.57
N LYS A 26 11.40 4.88 6.09
CA LYS A 26 10.98 6.15 5.48
C LYS A 26 11.46 6.32 4.06
N GLY A 27 12.64 5.77 3.73
CA GLY A 27 13.17 5.83 2.36
C GLY A 27 12.27 5.09 1.37
N PHE A 28 11.75 3.94 1.78
CA PHE A 28 10.81 3.18 0.96
C PHE A 28 9.49 3.95 0.78
N ILE A 29 8.97 4.52 1.87
CA ILE A 29 7.74 5.31 1.81
C ILE A 29 7.93 6.54 0.94
N HIS A 30 9.08 7.18 1.04
CA HIS A 30 9.44 8.34 0.22
C HIS A 30 9.47 7.97 -1.26
N MET A 31 10.08 6.84 -1.59
CA MET A 31 10.11 6.31 -2.95
C MET A 31 8.69 6.02 -3.47
N MET A 32 7.85 5.43 -2.64
CA MET A 32 6.45 5.15 -2.99
C MET A 32 5.69 6.45 -3.23
N ALA A 33 5.88 7.45 -2.35
CA ALA A 33 5.21 8.74 -2.48
C ALA A 33 5.55 9.43 -3.80
N ASN A 34 6.79 9.29 -4.29
CA ASN A 34 7.20 9.86 -5.57
C ASN A 34 6.30 9.42 -6.74
N LYS A 35 5.71 8.24 -6.65
CA LYS A 35 4.83 7.70 -7.70
C LYS A 35 3.45 8.34 -7.71
N TYR A 36 3.07 9.00 -6.62
CA TYR A 36 1.75 9.61 -6.45
C TYR A 36 1.79 11.14 -6.41
N VAL A 37 2.97 11.73 -6.43
CA VAL A 37 3.14 13.19 -6.51
C VAL A 37 2.51 13.70 -7.82
N GLY A 38 1.74 14.76 -7.74
CA GLY A 38 0.93 15.25 -8.86
C GLY A 38 -0.55 15.02 -8.63
N GLY A 39 -0.93 13.98 -7.87
CA GLY A 39 -2.30 13.75 -7.43
C GLY A 39 -2.53 14.12 -5.97
N ALA A 40 -1.46 14.30 -5.19
CA ALA A 40 -1.51 14.72 -3.79
C ALA A 40 -0.16 15.32 -3.41
N GLU A 41 -0.12 16.08 -2.32
CA GLU A 41 1.12 16.66 -1.83
C GLU A 41 1.98 15.59 -1.16
N ARG A 42 3.30 15.73 -1.29
CA ARG A 42 4.25 14.76 -0.72
C ARG A 42 4.06 14.56 0.77
N ASP A 43 3.91 15.65 1.53
CA ASP A 43 3.76 15.55 2.98
C ASP A 43 2.53 14.74 3.37
N ASP A 44 1.42 14.93 2.66
CA ASP A 44 0.20 14.17 2.89
C ASP A 44 0.40 12.69 2.56
N LEU A 45 1.09 12.41 1.46
CA LEU A 45 1.39 11.03 1.05
C LEU A 45 2.29 10.33 2.07
N GLU A 46 3.28 11.01 2.60
CA GLU A 46 4.18 10.44 3.61
C GLU A 46 3.47 10.18 4.93
N GLN A 47 2.55 11.08 5.33
CA GLN A 47 1.71 10.87 6.50
C GLN A 47 0.84 9.62 6.33
N GLU A 48 0.25 9.46 5.15
CA GLU A 48 -0.53 8.26 4.85
C GLU A 48 0.34 7.00 4.88
N GLY A 49 1.58 7.10 4.45
CA GLY A 49 2.54 5.99 4.55
C GLY A 49 2.82 5.60 6.00
N TYR A 50 2.94 6.58 6.88
CA TYR A 50 3.11 6.31 8.32
C TYR A 50 1.89 5.60 8.90
N VAL A 51 0.69 6.08 8.57
CA VAL A 51 -0.56 5.43 9.02
C VAL A 51 -0.63 3.99 8.50
N ALA A 52 -0.20 3.78 7.25
CA ALA A 52 -0.16 2.44 6.67
C ALA A 52 0.76 1.50 7.44
N LEU A 53 1.93 1.99 7.89
CA LEU A 53 2.81 1.19 8.73
C LEU A 53 2.10 0.78 10.03
N CYS A 54 1.40 1.71 10.66
CA CYS A 54 0.67 1.42 11.89
C CYS A 54 -0.40 0.34 11.68
N GLU A 55 -1.14 0.41 10.58
CA GLU A 55 -2.13 -0.61 10.23
C GLU A 55 -1.47 -1.97 9.99
N ALA A 56 -0.36 -1.97 9.26
CA ALA A 56 0.35 -3.21 8.94
C ALA A 56 0.89 -3.89 10.19
N ILE A 57 1.36 -3.12 11.17
CA ILE A 57 1.87 -3.65 12.43
C ILE A 57 0.81 -4.51 13.14
N GLU A 58 -0.44 -4.05 13.13
CA GLU A 58 -1.52 -4.75 13.83
C GLU A 58 -1.85 -6.10 13.21
N ASN A 59 -1.63 -6.26 11.92
CA ASN A 59 -2.08 -7.43 11.17
C ASN A 59 -0.96 -8.32 10.66
N TYR A 60 0.30 -7.94 10.87
CA TYR A 60 1.45 -8.68 10.33
C TYR A 60 1.64 -10.02 11.01
N ASP A 61 1.90 -11.05 10.21
CA ASP A 61 2.19 -12.40 10.67
C ASP A 61 3.52 -12.87 10.04
N GLN A 62 4.57 -12.95 10.86
CA GLN A 62 5.90 -13.37 10.42
C GLN A 62 5.92 -14.80 9.88
N ASP A 63 5.03 -15.65 10.39
CA ASP A 63 5.01 -17.07 10.05
C ASP A 63 4.55 -17.33 8.60
N ARG A 64 4.02 -16.29 7.93
CA ARG A 64 3.58 -16.40 6.54
C ARG A 64 4.70 -16.21 5.52
N GLY A 65 5.93 -15.98 5.98
CA GLY A 65 7.10 -15.94 5.10
C GLY A 65 7.30 -14.64 4.30
N MET A 66 6.43 -13.65 4.46
CA MET A 66 6.58 -12.36 3.80
C MET A 66 7.27 -11.38 4.75
N SER A 67 8.24 -10.58 4.23
CA SER A 67 8.86 -9.54 5.05
C SER A 67 7.84 -8.47 5.41
N PHE A 68 8.08 -7.78 6.53
CA PHE A 68 7.16 -6.74 6.99
C PHE A 68 6.94 -5.65 5.93
N ILE A 69 8.02 -5.15 5.33
CA ILE A 69 7.89 -4.04 4.37
C ILE A 69 7.13 -4.48 3.11
N ASN A 70 7.30 -5.72 2.66
CA ASN A 70 6.53 -6.25 1.52
C ASN A 70 5.05 -6.34 1.87
N TYR A 71 4.74 -6.76 3.08
CA TYR A 71 3.37 -6.79 3.57
C TYR A 71 2.78 -5.39 3.70
N ALA A 72 3.55 -4.48 4.31
CA ALA A 72 3.12 -3.10 4.50
C ALA A 72 2.92 -2.35 3.18
N ALA A 73 3.60 -2.76 2.11
CA ALA A 73 3.48 -2.12 0.81
C ALA A 73 2.03 -2.08 0.31
N PHE A 74 1.23 -3.11 0.58
CA PHE A 74 -0.19 -3.13 0.21
C PHE A 74 -0.96 -2.01 0.90
N TYR A 75 -0.71 -1.83 2.20
CA TYR A 75 -1.35 -0.76 2.99
C TYR A 75 -0.89 0.61 2.51
N ILE A 76 0.41 0.76 2.20
CA ILE A 76 0.98 2.01 1.72
C ILE A 76 0.34 2.42 0.39
N HIS A 77 0.27 1.50 -0.57
CA HIS A 77 -0.37 1.76 -1.87
C HIS A 77 -1.82 2.19 -1.70
N ARG A 78 -2.57 1.45 -0.89
CA ARG A 78 -3.99 1.76 -0.67
C ARG A 78 -4.16 3.16 -0.09
N ARG A 79 -3.39 3.48 0.95
CA ARG A 79 -3.51 4.79 1.61
C ARG A 79 -3.14 5.94 0.68
N MET A 80 -2.05 5.79 -0.07
CA MET A 80 -1.62 6.83 -1.00
C MET A 80 -2.62 7.01 -2.15
N GLN A 81 -3.16 5.91 -2.66
CA GLN A 81 -4.16 5.98 -3.71
C GLN A 81 -5.46 6.63 -3.22
N MET A 82 -5.88 6.33 -2.00
CA MET A 82 -7.04 6.98 -1.40
C MET A 82 -6.81 8.47 -1.23
N CYS A 83 -5.60 8.87 -0.85
CA CYS A 83 -5.25 10.28 -0.71
C CYS A 83 -5.39 11.01 -2.06
N VAL A 84 -4.89 10.41 -3.13
CA VAL A 84 -5.03 10.97 -4.49
C VAL A 84 -6.49 11.04 -4.90
N ASP A 85 -7.25 9.97 -4.67
CA ASP A 85 -8.66 9.91 -5.05
C ASP A 85 -9.50 10.96 -4.31
N ASN A 86 -9.19 11.20 -3.04
CA ASN A 86 -9.90 12.19 -2.23
C ASN A 86 -9.60 13.63 -2.63
N ASN A 87 -8.48 13.87 -3.30
CA ASN A 87 -8.10 15.20 -3.78
C ASN A 87 -8.74 15.55 -5.13
N ARG A 88 -9.44 14.62 -5.77
CA ARG A 88 -10.10 14.89 -7.04
C ARG A 88 -11.34 15.76 -6.81
N PRO A 89 -11.53 16.81 -7.63
CA PRO A 89 -12.66 17.73 -7.44
C PRO A 89 -14.03 17.11 -7.72
N VAL A 90 -14.08 16.04 -8.54
CA VAL A 90 -15.34 15.35 -8.87
C VAL A 90 -15.13 13.86 -8.75
N ARG A 91 -15.95 13.20 -7.93
CA ARG A 91 -16.02 11.75 -7.85
C ARG A 91 -17.04 11.26 -8.84
N LEU A 92 -16.56 10.63 -9.89
CA LEU A 92 -17.42 9.88 -10.80
C LEU A 92 -17.59 8.46 -10.23
N GLY A 93 -18.73 7.84 -10.51
CA GLY A 93 -18.97 6.46 -10.13
C GLY A 93 -17.95 5.51 -10.75
N TYR A 94 -18.09 4.21 -10.47
CA TYR A 94 -17.16 3.21 -10.97
C TYR A 94 -17.07 3.27 -12.49
N ASN A 95 -15.87 3.52 -12.97
CA ASN A 95 -15.55 3.47 -14.39
C ASN A 95 -14.64 2.26 -14.60
N MET A 96 -15.15 1.26 -15.33
CA MET A 96 -14.41 0.00 -15.54
C MET A 96 -13.09 0.26 -16.25
N GLY A 97 -13.04 1.14 -17.23
CA GLY A 97 -11.80 1.49 -17.92
C GLY A 97 -10.75 2.09 -16.99
N ALA A 98 -11.20 2.97 -16.07
CA ALA A 98 -10.31 3.56 -15.07
C ALA A 98 -9.78 2.51 -14.10
N LEU A 99 -10.62 1.57 -13.67
CA LEU A 99 -10.21 0.48 -12.78
C LEU A 99 -9.20 -0.44 -13.45
N VAL A 100 -9.40 -0.76 -14.72
CA VAL A 100 -8.47 -1.57 -15.51
C VAL A 100 -7.10 -0.88 -15.57
N ARG A 101 -7.07 0.41 -15.89
CA ARG A 101 -5.81 1.16 -15.96
C ARG A 101 -5.13 1.24 -14.60
N LYS A 102 -5.90 1.46 -13.54
CA LYS A 102 -5.39 1.54 -12.17
C LYS A 102 -4.76 0.21 -11.74
N ARG A 103 -5.44 -0.91 -12.02
CA ARG A 103 -4.90 -2.23 -11.72
C ARG A 103 -3.57 -2.48 -12.44
N LYS A 104 -3.52 -2.16 -13.75
CA LYS A 104 -2.30 -2.35 -14.54
C LYS A 104 -1.14 -1.51 -13.98
N ARG A 105 -1.42 -0.28 -13.61
CA ARG A 105 -0.40 0.61 -13.04
C ARG A 105 0.13 0.07 -11.73
N ILE A 106 -0.76 -0.36 -10.83
CA ILE A 106 -0.37 -0.92 -9.53
C ILE A 106 0.45 -2.18 -9.71
N ALA A 107 0.01 -3.09 -10.57
CA ALA A 107 0.74 -4.33 -10.84
C ALA A 107 2.13 -4.05 -11.38
N SER A 108 2.26 -3.11 -12.31
CA SER A 108 3.54 -2.73 -12.90
C SER A 108 4.48 -2.10 -11.87
N GLN A 109 3.97 -1.20 -11.03
CA GLN A 109 4.76 -0.55 -9.99
C GLN A 109 5.24 -1.56 -8.95
N TYR A 110 4.36 -2.45 -8.53
CA TYR A 110 4.72 -3.49 -7.57
C TYR A 110 5.78 -4.42 -8.15
N ALA A 111 5.59 -4.86 -9.39
CA ALA A 111 6.54 -5.75 -10.06
C ALA A 111 7.92 -5.09 -10.24
N SER A 112 7.96 -3.77 -10.50
CA SER A 112 9.24 -3.06 -10.64
C SER A 112 10.01 -2.99 -9.32
N ILE A 113 9.31 -3.04 -8.19
CA ILE A 113 9.92 -3.00 -6.85
C ILE A 113 10.32 -4.40 -6.39
N TYR A 114 9.45 -5.39 -6.58
CA TYR A 114 9.61 -6.72 -5.98
C TYR A 114 9.89 -7.84 -6.98
N GLY A 115 9.81 -7.57 -8.27
CA GLY A 115 10.05 -8.58 -9.31
C GLY A 115 8.89 -9.55 -9.54
N VAL A 116 7.80 -9.42 -8.80
CA VAL A 116 6.60 -10.26 -8.94
C VAL A 116 5.35 -9.39 -8.85
N GLU A 117 4.26 -9.86 -9.43
CA GLU A 117 2.98 -9.17 -9.33
C GLU A 117 2.34 -9.37 -7.96
N PRO A 118 1.50 -8.43 -7.48
CA PRO A 118 0.79 -8.60 -6.23
C PRO A 118 -0.24 -9.74 -6.34
N THR A 119 -0.55 -10.36 -5.20
CA THR A 119 -1.61 -11.37 -5.13
C THR A 119 -2.98 -10.75 -5.37
N ASP A 120 -3.97 -11.56 -5.72
CA ASP A 120 -5.34 -11.08 -5.88
C ASP A 120 -5.86 -10.43 -4.59
N LYS A 121 -5.56 -11.03 -3.44
CA LYS A 121 -5.94 -10.47 -2.14
C LYS A 121 -5.33 -9.10 -1.93
N GLY A 122 -4.03 -8.94 -2.23
CA GLY A 122 -3.35 -7.66 -2.12
C GLY A 122 -3.91 -6.64 -3.10
N MET A 123 -4.16 -7.04 -4.33
CA MET A 123 -4.73 -6.16 -5.36
C MET A 123 -6.14 -5.68 -4.96
N ARG A 124 -6.98 -6.58 -4.44
CA ARG A 124 -8.32 -6.21 -3.94
C ARG A 124 -8.23 -5.18 -2.83
N TYR A 125 -7.28 -5.36 -1.92
CA TYR A 125 -7.09 -4.42 -0.82
C TYR A 125 -6.71 -3.04 -1.34
N VAL A 126 -5.73 -2.98 -2.24
CA VAL A 126 -5.23 -1.72 -2.79
C VAL A 126 -6.31 -1.00 -3.61
N LEU A 127 -7.06 -1.74 -4.43
CA LEU A 127 -8.14 -1.17 -5.24
C LEU A 127 -9.39 -0.84 -4.41
N GLY A 128 -9.55 -1.48 -3.26
CA GLY A 128 -10.74 -1.32 -2.44
C GLY A 128 -11.98 -1.95 -3.06
N VAL A 129 -11.82 -3.07 -3.75
CA VAL A 129 -12.90 -3.76 -4.47
C VAL A 129 -13.13 -5.15 -3.92
N THR A 130 -14.30 -5.73 -4.23
CA THR A 130 -14.64 -7.09 -3.87
C THR A 130 -13.96 -8.08 -4.81
N GLU A 131 -13.99 -9.36 -4.43
CA GLU A 131 -13.47 -10.44 -5.28
C GLU A 131 -14.18 -10.49 -6.63
N GLU A 132 -15.51 -10.34 -6.62
CA GLU A 132 -16.33 -10.32 -7.84
C GLU A 132 -15.92 -9.16 -8.74
N MET A 133 -15.74 -7.97 -8.17
CA MET A 133 -15.33 -6.80 -8.94
C MET A 133 -13.94 -6.99 -9.54
N LEU A 134 -13.00 -7.57 -8.78
CA LEU A 134 -11.66 -7.85 -9.30
C LEU A 134 -11.72 -8.81 -10.50
N GLU A 135 -12.56 -9.85 -10.43
CA GLU A 135 -12.74 -10.77 -11.55
C GLU A 135 -13.29 -10.04 -12.78
N ASN A 136 -14.23 -9.14 -12.59
CA ASN A 136 -14.77 -8.32 -13.67
C ASN A 136 -13.69 -7.41 -14.28
N ILE A 137 -12.81 -6.83 -13.47
CA ILE A 137 -11.71 -6.00 -13.93
C ILE A 137 -10.73 -6.85 -14.77
N LYS A 138 -10.42 -8.06 -14.32
CA LYS A 138 -9.54 -8.98 -15.07
C LYS A 138 -10.14 -9.36 -16.41
N LYS A 139 -11.43 -9.65 -16.46
CA LYS A 139 -12.13 -10.00 -17.70
C LYS A 139 -12.11 -8.83 -18.68
N ALA A 140 -12.31 -7.62 -18.20
CA ALA A 140 -12.28 -6.42 -19.02
C ALA A 140 -10.88 -6.09 -19.55
N SER A 141 -9.83 -6.65 -18.90
CA SER A 141 -8.43 -6.44 -19.27
C SER A 141 -7.93 -7.39 -20.37
N ARG A 142 -8.71 -8.41 -20.72
CA ARG A 142 -8.32 -9.44 -21.69
C ARG A 142 -8.50 -8.99 -23.12
#